data_2dd2517540aaddf5f5f39a5781d77ecd
#
_entry.id   2dd2517540aaddf5f5f39a5781d77ecd
#
_cell.length_a   1.000
_cell.length_b   1.000
_cell.length_c   1.000
_cell.angle_alpha   90.00
_cell.angle_beta   90.00
_cell.angle_gamma   90.00
#
_symmetry.space_group_name_H-M   'P 1'
#
loop_
_entity.id
_entity.type
_entity.pdbx_description
1 polymer ?
#
loop_
_entity_poly.entity_id
_entity_poly.type
_entity_poly.pdbx_seq_one_letter_code
_entity_poly.pdbx_strand_id
1 'polypeptide(L)'
;MTRVADLIFARLADAGLSHAFVVTGGGAMFLNDALRREPRFRWTCHHHEQAAAMAAEGYARVAGRPAVVSVTSGPGGINALNGVWGAWTDSIPMIVVSGQVKRETCMSSYPGLHVRQLGDQEADIISLVRGITKYAASITDPRKAERHVEEAVRLATHGRKGPVSYTHLTLPTNREV
;
A
#
# COMPACT_ATOMS: atom_id res chain seq x y z
N MET A 1 -11.93 -10.58 -16.84
CA MET A 1 -11.36 -10.83 -15.49
C MET A 1 -10.44 -9.69 -15.10
N THR A 2 -10.63 -9.13 -13.92
CA THR A 2 -9.91 -7.92 -13.46
C THR A 2 -8.76 -8.31 -12.55
N ARG A 3 -7.55 -7.78 -12.77
CA ARG A 3 -6.42 -8.03 -11.87
C ARG A 3 -6.69 -7.35 -10.51
N VAL A 4 -6.22 -7.95 -9.42
CA VAL A 4 -6.35 -7.35 -8.06
C VAL A 4 -5.74 -5.94 -8.01
N ALA A 5 -4.60 -5.73 -8.65
CA ALA A 5 -3.98 -4.41 -8.70
C ALA A 5 -4.87 -3.35 -9.40
N ASP A 6 -5.53 -3.71 -10.51
CA ASP A 6 -6.47 -2.82 -11.20
C ASP A 6 -7.71 -2.53 -10.30
N LEU A 7 -8.25 -3.56 -9.63
CA LEU A 7 -9.35 -3.41 -8.67
C LEU A 7 -8.99 -2.43 -7.54
N ILE A 8 -7.78 -2.54 -6.98
CA ILE A 8 -7.31 -1.66 -5.91
C ILE A 8 -7.41 -0.19 -6.35
N PHE A 9 -6.80 0.19 -7.46
CA PHE A 9 -6.80 1.59 -7.89
C PHE A 9 -8.18 2.05 -8.37
N ALA A 10 -8.97 1.19 -9.00
CA ALA A 10 -10.35 1.51 -9.36
C ALA A 10 -11.19 1.83 -8.10
N ARG A 11 -11.13 1.01 -7.05
CA ARG A 11 -11.88 1.26 -5.81
C ARG A 11 -11.38 2.48 -5.02
N LEU A 12 -10.08 2.74 -5.03
CA LEU A 12 -9.55 3.98 -4.46
C LEU A 12 -10.07 5.21 -5.23
N ALA A 13 -10.14 5.13 -6.56
CA ALA A 13 -10.71 6.19 -7.40
C ALA A 13 -12.22 6.36 -7.16
N ASP A 14 -12.98 5.27 -7.02
CA ASP A 14 -14.41 5.30 -6.67
C ASP A 14 -14.64 6.01 -5.32
N ALA A 15 -13.70 5.86 -4.39
CA ALA A 15 -13.71 6.55 -3.10
C ALA A 15 -13.22 8.02 -3.17
N GLY A 16 -12.97 8.56 -4.35
CA GLY A 16 -12.59 9.95 -4.57
C GLY A 16 -11.09 10.25 -4.41
N LEU A 17 -10.25 9.22 -4.29
CA LEU A 17 -8.80 9.41 -4.30
C LEU A 17 -8.31 9.56 -5.74
N SER A 18 -7.44 10.52 -5.99
CA SER A 18 -7.01 10.86 -7.36
C SER A 18 -5.53 11.17 -7.49
N HIS A 19 -4.74 11.04 -6.43
CA HIS A 19 -3.30 11.31 -6.49
C HIS A 19 -2.51 10.26 -5.72
N ALA A 20 -1.44 9.77 -6.35
CA ALA A 20 -0.49 8.83 -5.74
C ALA A 20 0.93 9.40 -5.77
N PHE A 21 1.66 9.19 -4.69
CA PHE A 21 3.08 9.49 -4.53
C PHE A 21 3.84 8.17 -4.58
N VAL A 22 4.80 8.06 -5.49
CA VAL A 22 5.29 6.75 -5.93
C VAL A 22 6.81 6.69 -5.89
N VAL A 23 7.33 5.57 -5.39
CA VAL A 23 8.66 5.08 -5.75
C VAL A 23 8.49 3.70 -6.36
N THR A 24 8.95 3.54 -7.59
CA THR A 24 8.77 2.30 -8.33
C THR A 24 9.72 1.21 -7.85
N GLY A 25 9.37 -0.06 -8.10
CA GLY A 25 10.23 -1.20 -7.79
C GLY A 25 9.60 -2.52 -8.22
N GLY A 26 10.40 -3.57 -8.27
CA GLY A 26 9.99 -4.88 -8.79
C GLY A 26 8.81 -5.51 -8.06
N GLY A 27 8.77 -5.41 -6.73
CA GLY A 27 7.66 -5.93 -5.92
C GLY A 27 6.33 -5.16 -6.11
N ALA A 28 6.37 -3.95 -6.68
CA ALA A 28 5.19 -3.13 -6.98
C ALA A 28 4.87 -3.06 -8.48
N MET A 29 5.46 -3.89 -9.31
CA MET A 29 5.35 -3.80 -10.78
C MET A 29 3.89 -3.79 -11.26
N PHE A 30 3.04 -4.66 -10.72
CA PHE A 30 1.62 -4.72 -11.08
C PHE A 30 0.83 -3.53 -10.53
N LEU A 31 1.17 -3.03 -9.35
CA LEU A 31 0.59 -1.81 -8.79
C LEU A 31 0.93 -0.59 -9.65
N ASN A 32 2.18 -0.46 -10.09
CA ASN A 32 2.63 0.63 -10.94
C ASN A 32 1.91 0.62 -12.30
N ASP A 33 1.76 -0.57 -12.93
CA ASP A 33 1.03 -0.70 -14.18
C ASP A 33 -0.47 -0.42 -14.01
N ALA A 34 -1.08 -0.89 -12.94
CA ALA A 34 -2.48 -0.62 -12.62
C ALA A 34 -2.74 0.88 -12.38
N LEU A 35 -1.88 1.53 -11.61
CA LEU A 35 -1.94 2.98 -11.39
C LEU A 35 -1.85 3.75 -12.72
N ARG A 36 -0.93 3.37 -13.61
CA ARG A 36 -0.79 3.97 -14.94
C ARG A 36 -2.06 3.83 -15.78
N ARG A 37 -2.78 2.71 -15.63
CA ARG A 37 -4.01 2.42 -16.40
C ARG A 37 -5.26 3.07 -15.84
N GLU A 38 -5.26 3.50 -14.59
CA GLU A 38 -6.43 4.14 -13.98
C GLU A 38 -6.47 5.64 -14.34
N PRO A 39 -7.32 6.07 -15.27
CA PRO A 39 -7.27 7.43 -15.83
C PRO A 39 -7.66 8.53 -14.85
N ARG A 40 -8.29 8.17 -13.74
CA ARG A 40 -8.71 9.11 -12.67
C ARG A 40 -7.56 9.44 -11.72
N PHE A 41 -6.45 8.69 -11.78
CA PHE A 41 -5.28 8.93 -10.97
C PHE A 41 -4.23 9.77 -11.70
N ARG A 42 -3.64 10.70 -10.96
CA ARG A 42 -2.36 11.32 -11.25
C ARG A 42 -1.32 10.78 -10.29
N TRP A 43 -0.07 10.80 -10.68
CA TRP A 43 1.00 10.35 -9.79
C TRP A 43 2.21 11.28 -9.87
N THR A 44 2.93 11.35 -8.76
CA THR A 44 4.21 12.04 -8.66
C THR A 44 5.27 11.01 -8.25
N CYS A 45 6.29 10.84 -9.10
CA CYS A 45 7.42 9.97 -8.79
C CYS A 45 8.42 10.71 -7.89
N HIS A 46 8.94 9.98 -6.91
CA HIS A 46 9.94 10.45 -5.97
C HIS A 46 11.21 9.61 -6.07
N HIS A 47 12.32 10.13 -5.57
CA HIS A 47 13.60 9.42 -5.49
C HIS A 47 13.78 8.64 -4.18
N HIS A 48 12.88 8.85 -3.20
CA HIS A 48 12.90 8.18 -1.91
C HIS A 48 11.49 8.07 -1.32
N GLU A 49 11.18 6.95 -0.70
CA GLU A 49 9.83 6.64 -0.20
C GLU A 49 9.44 7.52 1.00
N GLN A 50 10.39 7.92 1.82
CA GLN A 50 10.16 8.89 2.89
C GLN A 50 9.64 10.22 2.31
N ALA A 51 10.27 10.72 1.25
CA ALA A 51 9.82 11.94 0.58
C ALA A 51 8.43 11.77 -0.04
N ALA A 52 8.14 10.60 -0.63
CA ALA A 52 6.83 10.28 -1.16
C ALA A 52 5.75 10.30 -0.07
N ALA A 53 6.02 9.69 1.08
CA ALA A 53 5.09 9.64 2.21
C ALA A 53 4.87 11.04 2.83
N MET A 54 5.93 11.84 2.99
CA MET A 54 5.83 13.23 3.48
C MET A 54 5.09 14.13 2.49
N ALA A 55 5.29 13.94 1.19
CA ALA A 55 4.53 14.68 0.16
C ALA A 55 3.05 14.31 0.17
N ALA A 56 2.73 13.02 0.38
CA ALA A 56 1.35 12.54 0.56
C ALA A 56 0.69 13.15 1.80
N GLU A 57 1.42 13.25 2.90
CA GLU A 57 0.96 13.92 4.12
C GLU A 57 0.64 15.39 3.85
N GLY A 58 1.57 16.13 3.24
CA GLY A 58 1.38 17.54 2.86
C GLY A 58 0.19 17.73 1.93
N TYR A 59 0.04 16.86 0.93
CA TYR A 59 -1.13 16.86 0.06
C TYR A 59 -2.44 16.66 0.84
N ALA A 60 -2.49 15.68 1.73
CA ALA A 60 -3.70 15.38 2.49
C ALA A 60 -4.10 16.54 3.41
N ARG A 61 -3.14 17.27 3.99
CA ARG A 61 -3.39 18.48 4.78
C ARG A 61 -4.06 19.57 3.96
N VAL A 62 -3.59 19.83 2.76
CA VAL A 62 -4.10 20.90 1.89
C VAL A 62 -5.39 20.49 1.18
N ALA A 63 -5.44 19.27 0.65
CA ALA A 63 -6.57 18.78 -0.12
C ALA A 63 -7.77 18.34 0.75
N GLY A 64 -7.58 18.15 2.06
CA GLY A 64 -8.62 17.69 2.98
C GLY A 64 -9.07 16.24 2.78
N ARG A 65 -8.37 15.48 1.95
CA ARG A 65 -8.67 14.08 1.59
C ARG A 65 -7.39 13.24 1.56
N PRO A 66 -7.50 11.89 1.72
CA PRO A 66 -6.32 11.03 1.70
C PRO A 66 -5.56 11.08 0.37
N ALA A 67 -4.24 10.92 0.45
CA ALA A 67 -3.40 10.58 -0.70
C ALA A 67 -2.99 9.11 -0.62
N VAL A 68 -2.59 8.56 -1.76
CA VAL A 68 -2.03 7.21 -1.85
C VAL A 68 -0.51 7.30 -1.91
N VAL A 69 0.16 6.47 -1.14
CA VAL A 69 1.61 6.21 -1.25
C VAL A 69 1.77 4.81 -1.83
N SER A 70 2.41 4.69 -2.98
CA SER A 70 2.67 3.38 -3.61
C SER A 70 4.16 3.10 -3.63
N VAL A 71 4.55 2.01 -2.95
CA VAL A 71 5.95 1.62 -2.74
C VAL A 71 6.16 0.14 -3.01
N THR A 72 7.42 -0.25 -3.18
CA THR A 72 7.77 -1.66 -3.40
C THR A 72 7.86 -2.46 -2.10
N SER A 73 8.24 -3.72 -2.21
CA SER A 73 8.45 -4.63 -1.08
C SER A 73 9.62 -4.20 -0.18
N GLY A 74 9.67 -4.74 1.02
CA GLY A 74 10.81 -4.64 1.94
C GLY A 74 11.25 -3.22 2.22
N PRO A 75 12.49 -2.84 1.79
CA PRO A 75 13.03 -1.50 2.04
C PRO A 75 12.12 -0.36 1.58
N GLY A 76 11.36 -0.55 0.49
CA GLY A 76 10.41 0.45 -0.01
C GLY A 76 9.32 0.76 1.00
N GLY A 77 8.70 -0.27 1.59
CA GLY A 77 7.74 -0.10 2.67
C GLY A 77 8.37 0.51 3.92
N ILE A 78 9.55 0.01 4.32
CA ILE A 78 10.27 0.48 5.52
C ILE A 78 10.66 1.95 5.40
N ASN A 79 11.19 2.38 4.26
CA ASN A 79 11.58 3.77 4.04
C ASN A 79 10.40 4.75 4.16
N ALA A 80 9.18 4.33 3.84
CA ALA A 80 7.99 5.17 3.97
C ALA A 80 7.56 5.43 5.43
N LEU A 81 8.03 4.63 6.39
CA LEU A 81 7.53 4.65 7.77
C LEU A 81 7.69 6.00 8.46
N ASN A 82 8.72 6.76 8.14
CA ASN A 82 8.93 8.09 8.73
C ASN A 82 7.78 9.04 8.39
N GLY A 83 7.36 9.10 7.12
CA GLY A 83 6.19 9.90 6.73
C GLY A 83 4.87 9.34 7.25
N VAL A 84 4.75 8.00 7.36
CA VAL A 84 3.59 7.36 8.00
C VAL A 84 3.50 7.74 9.48
N TRP A 85 4.63 7.81 10.18
CA TRP A 85 4.68 8.27 11.57
C TRP A 85 4.22 9.72 11.72
N GLY A 86 4.65 10.63 10.84
CA GLY A 86 4.16 12.01 10.82
C GLY A 86 2.64 12.07 10.65
N ALA A 87 2.10 11.33 9.68
CA ALA A 87 0.66 11.24 9.46
C ALA A 87 -0.09 10.63 10.67
N TRP A 88 0.52 9.66 11.37
CA TRP A 88 -0.06 9.07 12.58
C TRP A 88 -0.16 10.08 13.73
N THR A 89 0.92 10.78 14.03
CA THR A 89 0.96 11.74 15.15
C THR A 89 -0.01 12.88 14.95
N ASP A 90 -0.15 13.38 13.73
CA ASP A 90 -1.00 14.52 13.40
C ASP A 90 -2.40 14.13 12.91
N SER A 91 -2.72 12.84 12.93
CA SER A 91 -4.04 12.32 12.52
C SER A 91 -4.39 12.65 11.07
N ILE A 92 -3.41 12.57 10.17
CA ILE A 92 -3.56 12.85 8.75
C ILE A 92 -3.93 11.56 8.01
N PRO A 93 -5.01 11.56 7.20
CA PRO A 93 -5.43 10.37 6.47
C PRO A 93 -4.46 10.09 5.31
N MET A 94 -3.95 8.88 5.26
CA MET A 94 -3.04 8.40 4.22
C MET A 94 -3.32 6.93 3.94
N ILE A 95 -3.21 6.53 2.68
CA ILE A 95 -3.31 5.12 2.29
C ILE A 95 -1.98 4.69 1.69
N VAL A 96 -1.31 3.76 2.36
CA VAL A 96 -0.06 3.17 1.87
C VAL A 96 -0.37 1.83 1.23
N VAL A 97 0.02 1.69 -0.02
CA VAL A 97 -0.05 0.44 -0.78
C VAL A 97 1.36 -0.02 -1.06
N SER A 98 1.77 -1.13 -0.47
CA SER A 98 3.09 -1.70 -0.73
C SER A 98 3.00 -2.98 -1.56
N GLY A 99 3.95 -3.17 -2.43
CA GLY A 99 4.19 -4.45 -3.06
C GLY A 99 4.76 -5.46 -2.05
N GLN A 100 4.80 -6.72 -2.44
CA GLN A 100 5.46 -7.79 -1.70
C GLN A 100 6.12 -8.75 -2.69
N VAL A 101 6.97 -9.61 -2.20
CA VAL A 101 7.56 -10.72 -2.97
C VAL A 101 6.48 -11.72 -3.42
N LYS A 102 6.85 -12.64 -4.29
CA LYS A 102 5.94 -13.69 -4.74
C LYS A 102 5.42 -14.51 -3.56
N ARG A 103 4.16 -14.94 -3.64
CA ARG A 103 3.54 -15.73 -2.57
C ARG A 103 4.36 -16.98 -2.21
N GLU A 104 4.92 -17.65 -3.23
CA GLU A 104 5.71 -18.86 -3.05
C GLU A 104 7.06 -18.61 -2.35
N THR A 105 7.49 -17.36 -2.25
CA THR A 105 8.71 -16.97 -1.54
C THR A 105 8.45 -16.15 -0.28
N CYS A 106 7.18 -15.98 0.11
CA CYS A 106 6.84 -15.35 1.38
C CYS A 106 7.04 -16.30 2.56
N MET A 107 7.65 -15.83 3.62
CA MET A 107 7.78 -16.56 4.90
C MET A 107 6.42 -17.01 5.43
N SER A 108 5.39 -16.18 5.28
CA SER A 108 4.03 -16.48 5.71
C SER A 108 3.40 -17.71 5.02
N SER A 109 3.95 -18.14 3.89
CA SER A 109 3.51 -19.36 3.19
C SER A 109 4.07 -20.65 3.81
N TYR A 110 5.04 -20.52 4.72
CA TYR A 110 5.76 -21.64 5.33
C TYR A 110 5.90 -21.49 6.85
N PRO A 111 4.81 -21.56 7.62
CA PRO A 111 4.82 -21.28 9.06
C PRO A 111 5.74 -22.19 9.89
N GLY A 112 6.14 -23.34 9.36
CA GLY A 112 7.11 -24.23 9.99
C GLY A 112 8.58 -24.03 9.58
N LEU A 113 8.86 -23.07 8.71
CA LEU A 113 10.20 -22.83 8.21
C LEU A 113 10.94 -21.85 9.13
N HIS A 114 11.99 -22.33 9.80
CA HIS A 114 12.82 -21.54 10.72
C HIS A 114 14.07 -20.97 10.00
N VAL A 115 13.85 -20.05 9.06
CA VAL A 115 14.94 -19.32 8.41
C VAL A 115 14.77 -17.81 8.68
N ARG A 116 15.85 -17.07 8.57
CA ARG A 116 15.82 -15.62 8.80
C ARG A 116 15.06 -14.87 7.71
N GLN A 117 15.16 -15.33 6.47
CA GLN A 117 14.58 -14.70 5.30
C GLN A 117 14.45 -15.73 4.17
N LEU A 118 13.37 -15.66 3.40
CA LEU A 118 13.11 -16.52 2.25
C LEU A 118 13.01 -15.70 0.96
N GLY A 119 12.11 -14.76 0.90
CA GLY A 119 11.94 -13.89 -0.26
C GLY A 119 13.00 -12.81 -0.36
N ASP A 120 13.33 -12.42 -1.59
CA ASP A 120 14.28 -11.34 -1.85
C ASP A 120 13.76 -10.02 -1.27
N GLN A 121 14.48 -9.50 -0.26
CA GLN A 121 14.12 -8.27 0.46
C GLN A 121 12.69 -8.30 1.05
N GLU A 122 12.17 -9.47 1.37
CA GLU A 122 10.90 -9.60 2.10
C GLU A 122 11.00 -8.92 3.47
N ALA A 123 9.96 -8.20 3.84
CA ALA A 123 9.76 -7.72 5.21
C ALA A 123 8.31 -7.97 5.64
N ASP A 124 8.13 -8.33 6.91
CA ASP A 124 6.80 -8.34 7.53
C ASP A 124 6.40 -6.89 7.85
N ILE A 125 6.07 -6.16 6.80
CA ILE A 125 5.67 -4.76 6.90
C ILE A 125 4.43 -4.58 7.76
N ILE A 126 3.53 -5.57 7.80
CA ILE A 126 2.30 -5.51 8.61
C ILE A 126 2.63 -5.42 10.09
N SER A 127 3.56 -6.24 10.57
CA SER A 127 4.02 -6.17 11.97
C SER A 127 4.71 -4.84 12.27
N LEU A 128 5.50 -4.31 11.32
CA LEU A 128 6.21 -3.05 11.50
C LEU A 128 5.27 -1.83 11.59
N VAL A 129 4.18 -1.81 10.82
CA VAL A 129 3.26 -0.66 10.77
C VAL A 129 2.10 -0.73 11.76
N ARG A 130 1.88 -1.85 12.41
CA ARG A 130 0.72 -2.08 13.27
C ARG A 130 0.56 -1.04 14.37
N GLY A 131 1.66 -0.55 14.93
CA GLY A 131 1.65 0.46 16.00
C GLY A 131 1.47 1.90 15.53
N ILE A 132 1.55 2.15 14.21
CA ILE A 132 1.52 3.49 13.62
C ILE A 132 0.48 3.64 12.49
N THR A 133 -0.46 2.70 12.42
CA THR A 133 -1.56 2.74 11.45
C THR A 133 -2.87 2.32 12.10
N LYS A 134 -3.97 2.83 11.61
CA LYS A 134 -5.32 2.44 12.05
C LYS A 134 -5.73 1.08 11.50
N TYR A 135 -5.11 0.65 10.43
CA TYR A 135 -5.37 -0.62 9.77
C TYR A 135 -4.12 -1.08 9.03
N ALA A 136 -3.80 -2.35 9.18
CA ALA A 136 -2.72 -2.99 8.46
C ALA A 136 -3.14 -4.40 8.03
N ALA A 137 -3.08 -4.70 6.74
CA ALA A 137 -3.47 -6.00 6.21
C ALA A 137 -2.64 -6.43 5.01
N SER A 138 -2.45 -7.74 4.85
CA SER A 138 -1.91 -8.35 3.65
C SER A 138 -3.05 -8.96 2.83
N ILE A 139 -3.16 -8.60 1.56
CA ILE A 139 -4.17 -9.15 0.65
C ILE A 139 -3.65 -10.49 0.12
N THR A 140 -4.01 -11.56 0.80
CA THR A 140 -3.63 -12.94 0.45
C THR A 140 -4.70 -13.68 -0.35
N ASP A 141 -5.96 -13.25 -0.23
CA ASP A 141 -7.11 -13.78 -0.97
C ASP A 141 -7.63 -12.71 -1.94
N PRO A 142 -7.53 -12.91 -3.25
CA PRO A 142 -8.02 -11.95 -4.26
C PRO A 142 -9.48 -11.53 -4.05
N ARG A 143 -10.33 -12.46 -3.63
CA ARG A 143 -11.77 -12.22 -3.42
C ARG A 143 -12.06 -11.24 -2.28
N LYS A 144 -11.09 -11.01 -1.41
CA LYS A 144 -11.20 -10.07 -0.28
C LYS A 144 -10.56 -8.71 -0.57
N ALA A 145 -9.97 -8.54 -1.74
CA ALA A 145 -9.23 -7.32 -2.07
C ALA A 145 -10.12 -6.07 -1.97
N GLU A 146 -11.32 -6.12 -2.54
CA GLU A 146 -12.30 -5.01 -2.48
C GLU A 146 -12.60 -4.62 -1.04
N ARG A 147 -12.96 -5.59 -0.20
CA ARG A 147 -13.24 -5.35 1.22
C ARG A 147 -12.06 -4.72 1.96
N HIS A 148 -10.82 -5.13 1.67
CA HIS A 148 -9.63 -4.53 2.28
C HIS A 148 -9.47 -3.07 1.89
N VAL A 149 -9.73 -2.72 0.62
CA VAL A 149 -9.65 -1.32 0.15
C VAL A 149 -10.75 -0.47 0.78
N GLU A 150 -11.99 -0.93 0.79
CA GLU A 150 -13.11 -0.22 1.43
C GLU A 150 -12.87 0.03 2.91
N GLU A 151 -12.41 -0.99 3.64
CA GLU A 151 -12.10 -0.87 5.06
C GLU A 151 -10.94 0.09 5.31
N ALA A 152 -9.90 0.06 4.47
CA ALA A 152 -8.78 0.99 4.55
C ALA A 152 -9.24 2.44 4.35
N VAL A 153 -10.04 2.73 3.33
CA VAL A 153 -10.58 4.07 3.08
C VAL A 153 -11.45 4.52 4.25
N ARG A 154 -12.37 3.65 4.68
CA ARG A 154 -13.25 3.93 5.81
C ARG A 154 -12.48 4.28 7.07
N LEU A 155 -11.51 3.47 7.46
CA LEU A 155 -10.73 3.69 8.67
C LEU A 155 -9.80 4.89 8.58
N ALA A 156 -9.22 5.17 7.41
CA ALA A 156 -8.38 6.36 7.23
C ALA A 156 -9.16 7.66 7.45
N THR A 157 -10.45 7.68 7.10
CA THR A 157 -11.26 8.91 7.01
C THR A 157 -12.27 9.08 8.13
N HIS A 158 -12.66 8.01 8.86
CA HIS A 158 -13.70 8.07 9.90
C HIS A 158 -13.12 8.16 11.31
N GLY A 159 -13.83 8.88 12.18
CA GLY A 159 -13.40 9.17 13.54
C GLY A 159 -12.13 10.02 13.54
N ARG A 160 -11.21 9.74 14.47
CA ARG A 160 -9.87 10.32 14.42
C ARG A 160 -9.18 9.77 13.16
N LYS A 161 -8.92 10.63 12.18
CA LYS A 161 -8.27 10.25 10.92
C LYS A 161 -6.85 9.72 11.18
N GLY A 162 -6.28 9.04 10.20
CA GLY A 162 -4.91 8.54 10.31
C GLY A 162 -4.51 7.63 9.15
N PRO A 163 -3.24 7.25 9.09
CA PRO A 163 -2.73 6.39 8.03
C PRO A 163 -3.23 4.96 8.18
N VAL A 164 -3.34 4.30 7.03
CA VAL A 164 -3.59 2.86 6.90
C VAL A 164 -2.57 2.28 5.92
N SER A 165 -2.26 1.00 6.08
CA SER A 165 -1.33 0.30 5.21
C SER A 165 -1.91 -1.03 4.77
N TYR A 166 -1.83 -1.35 3.50
CA TYR A 166 -2.07 -2.70 3.02
C TYR A 166 -1.03 -3.12 1.98
N THR A 167 -0.69 -4.38 2.03
CA THR A 167 0.32 -4.99 1.19
C THR A 167 -0.35 -5.90 0.18
N HIS A 168 -0.04 -5.69 -1.09
CA HIS A 168 -0.46 -6.58 -2.16
C HIS A 168 0.64 -7.58 -2.46
N LEU A 169 0.39 -8.85 -2.17
CA LEU A 169 1.28 -9.93 -2.59
C LEU A 169 1.33 -9.96 -4.11
N THR A 170 2.53 -10.08 -4.66
CA THR A 170 2.69 -10.39 -6.08
C THR A 170 2.17 -11.80 -6.31
N LEU A 171 0.87 -11.89 -6.60
CA LEU A 171 0.28 -13.14 -7.05
C LEU A 171 0.85 -13.47 -8.42
N PRO A 172 1.12 -14.75 -8.74
CA PRO A 172 1.47 -15.14 -10.10
C PRO A 172 0.46 -14.51 -11.06
N THR A 173 0.94 -14.05 -12.17
CA THR A 173 0.41 -13.09 -13.14
C THR A 173 -1.04 -13.28 -13.63
N ASN A 174 -1.79 -14.29 -13.19
CA ASN A 174 -3.07 -14.69 -13.78
C ASN A 174 -4.14 -15.07 -12.74
N ARG A 175 -4.09 -14.60 -11.50
CA ARG A 175 -5.26 -14.78 -10.63
C ARG A 175 -6.14 -13.54 -10.70
N GLU A 176 -7.03 -13.64 -11.61
CA GLU A 176 -8.20 -12.80 -11.84
C GLU A 176 -9.27 -13.10 -10.77
N VAL A 177 -9.97 -12.09 -10.33
CA VAL A 177 -11.15 -12.20 -9.47
C VAL A 177 -12.38 -12.44 -10.35
#